data_0993439907836a9918b5955f648a6639
#
_entry.id   0993439907836a9918b5955f648a6639
#
_cell.length_a   1.000
_cell.length_b   1.000
_cell.length_c   1.000
_cell.angle_alpha   90.00
_cell.angle_beta   90.00
_cell.angle_gamma   90.00
#
_symmetry.space_group_name_H-M   'P 1'
#
loop_
_entity.id
_entity.type
_entity.pdbx_description
1 polymer ?
#
loop_
_entity_poly.entity_id
_entity_poly.type
_entity_poly.pdbx_seq_one_letter_code
_entity_poly.pdbx_strand_id
1 'polypeptide(L)'
;MAEGEKLKKKPYQVPDLEPGDNTKYINHSMTIMKWDKPDMNSLEAVQQRCFDYFSLCAENDMKPTFAGLALAFGIDRITLWKWCNDAPDARKLSGSVRNTIKKARDLINAQMEDFMQNGKINPVAGIFLMKNNMNYTDQQEVVLKPDNPLGERADPEKLRQKYLEDVRGSGATIIDAESGD
;
A
#
# COMPACT_ATOMS: atom_id res chain seq x y z
N MET A 1 34.64 39.26 0.75
CA MET A 1 34.16 38.00 0.13
C MET A 1 32.89 37.64 0.87
N ALA A 2 31.74 37.76 0.22
CA ALA A 2 30.43 37.50 0.83
C ALA A 2 30.26 35.99 0.99
N GLU A 3 30.10 35.53 2.24
CA GLU A 3 29.66 34.16 2.51
C GLU A 3 28.28 33.94 1.87
N GLY A 4 28.25 33.02 0.88
CA GLY A 4 27.01 32.65 0.23
C GLY A 4 26.01 32.06 1.22
N GLU A 5 24.91 32.78 1.41
CA GLU A 5 23.78 32.36 2.22
C GLU A 5 23.31 30.98 1.71
N LYS A 6 23.56 29.92 2.47
CA LYS A 6 23.05 28.57 2.17
C LYS A 6 21.54 28.64 2.19
N LEU A 7 20.92 28.63 1.00
CA LEU A 7 19.48 28.51 0.84
C LEU A 7 18.96 27.37 1.72
N LYS A 8 18.12 27.69 2.70
CA LYS A 8 17.47 26.69 3.56
C LYS A 8 16.66 25.76 2.65
N LYS A 9 17.08 24.51 2.54
CA LYS A 9 16.35 23.49 1.77
C LYS A 9 14.91 23.42 2.29
N LYS A 10 13.94 23.47 1.40
CA LYS A 10 12.53 23.29 1.77
C LYS A 10 12.33 21.90 2.36
N PRO A 11 11.47 21.73 3.39
CA PRO A 11 11.35 20.46 4.13
C PRO A 11 10.91 19.25 3.29
N TYR A 12 10.49 19.46 2.05
CA TYR A 12 10.04 18.41 1.12
C TYR A 12 11.01 18.14 -0.03
N GLN A 13 12.16 18.80 -0.07
CA GLN A 13 13.16 18.49 -1.09
C GLN A 13 13.87 17.20 -0.73
N VAL A 14 13.71 16.18 -1.58
CA VAL A 14 14.55 14.99 -1.55
C VAL A 14 16.00 15.47 -1.75
N PRO A 15 16.94 15.08 -0.87
CA PRO A 15 18.34 15.42 -1.09
C PRO A 15 18.76 14.95 -2.50
N ASP A 16 19.46 15.79 -3.23
CA ASP A 16 20.09 15.36 -4.47
C ASP A 16 21.00 14.16 -4.19
N LEU A 17 21.20 13.30 -5.18
CA LEU A 17 22.16 12.20 -5.09
C LEU A 17 23.53 12.77 -4.71
N GLU A 18 24.12 12.24 -3.65
CA GLU A 18 25.48 12.60 -3.30
C GLU A 18 26.48 11.88 -4.23
N PRO A 19 27.66 12.46 -4.46
CA PRO A 19 28.68 11.80 -5.24
C PRO A 19 29.02 10.42 -4.68
N GLY A 20 28.83 9.38 -5.48
CA GLY A 20 29.08 7.99 -5.08
C GLY A 20 27.81 7.17 -4.75
N ASP A 21 26.67 7.79 -4.46
CA ASP A 21 25.42 7.09 -4.16
C ASP A 21 25.00 6.16 -5.29
N ASN A 22 24.98 6.66 -6.51
CA ASN A 22 24.61 5.87 -7.68
C ASN A 22 25.53 4.65 -7.88
N THR A 23 26.83 4.83 -7.69
CA THR A 23 27.82 3.77 -7.76
C THR A 23 27.58 2.73 -6.67
N LYS A 24 27.29 3.17 -5.43
CA LYS A 24 26.99 2.30 -4.30
C LYS A 24 25.76 1.42 -4.59
N TYR A 25 24.66 2.02 -5.05
CA TYR A 25 23.40 1.31 -5.32
C TYR A 25 23.54 0.31 -6.46
N ILE A 26 24.22 0.71 -7.56
CA ILE A 26 24.45 -0.18 -8.70
C ILE A 26 25.36 -1.33 -8.32
N ASN A 27 26.50 -1.08 -7.67
CA ASN A 27 27.44 -2.12 -7.29
C ASN A 27 26.82 -3.14 -6.34
N HIS A 28 26.01 -2.68 -5.37
CA HIS A 28 25.26 -3.57 -4.48
C HIS A 28 24.33 -4.51 -5.28
N SER A 29 23.53 -3.97 -6.18
CA SER A 29 22.62 -4.74 -7.02
C SER A 29 23.35 -5.69 -7.96
N MET A 30 24.47 -5.25 -8.57
CA MET A 30 25.29 -6.09 -9.44
C MET A 30 25.97 -7.23 -8.68
N THR A 31 26.33 -7.04 -7.41
CA THR A 31 26.86 -8.10 -6.57
C THR A 31 25.82 -9.20 -6.37
N ILE A 32 24.58 -8.83 -6.03
CA ILE A 32 23.49 -9.78 -5.86
C ILE A 32 23.17 -10.50 -7.18
N MET A 33 23.16 -9.77 -8.29
CA MET A 33 22.87 -10.34 -9.62
C MET A 33 23.84 -11.41 -10.08
N LYS A 34 25.06 -11.42 -9.54
CA LYS A 34 26.08 -12.45 -9.84
C LYS A 34 25.90 -13.74 -9.05
N TRP A 35 25.03 -13.75 -8.07
CA TRP A 35 24.80 -14.94 -7.27
C TRP A 35 24.03 -16.00 -8.04
N ASP A 36 24.46 -17.26 -7.90
CA ASP A 36 23.73 -18.38 -8.44
C ASP A 36 22.37 -18.51 -7.75
N LYS A 37 21.38 -18.99 -8.49
CA LYS A 37 20.07 -19.28 -7.93
C LYS A 37 20.20 -20.39 -6.87
N PRO A 38 19.69 -20.20 -5.64
CA PRO A 38 19.76 -21.25 -4.60
C PRO A 38 18.84 -22.44 -4.98
N ASP A 39 19.16 -23.61 -4.47
CA ASP A 39 18.25 -24.75 -4.55
C ASP A 39 17.01 -24.45 -3.68
N MET A 40 15.89 -24.19 -4.34
CA MET A 40 14.63 -23.89 -3.68
C MET A 40 13.96 -25.10 -3.02
N ASN A 41 14.51 -26.31 -3.17
CA ASN A 41 14.05 -27.50 -2.47
C ASN A 41 14.84 -27.73 -1.16
N SER A 42 16.00 -27.09 -1.00
CA SER A 42 16.80 -27.14 0.23
C SER A 42 16.45 -25.99 1.14
N LEU A 43 16.00 -26.29 2.36
CA LEU A 43 15.73 -25.30 3.39
C LEU A 43 17.01 -24.55 3.76
N GLU A 44 18.12 -25.26 3.89
CA GLU A 44 19.41 -24.70 4.28
C GLU A 44 19.92 -23.71 3.22
N ALA A 45 19.80 -24.06 1.93
CA ALA A 45 20.20 -23.18 0.83
C ALA A 45 19.37 -21.88 0.81
N VAL A 46 18.07 -21.97 1.09
CA VAL A 46 17.18 -20.80 1.15
C VAL A 46 17.50 -19.94 2.39
N GLN A 47 17.72 -20.56 3.54
CA GLN A 47 18.11 -19.83 4.77
C GLN A 47 19.46 -19.13 4.59
N GLN A 48 20.45 -19.81 4.02
CA GLN A 48 21.76 -19.23 3.75
C GLN A 48 21.63 -18.04 2.79
N ARG A 49 20.82 -18.16 1.73
CA ARG A 49 20.60 -17.06 0.79
C ARG A 49 19.95 -15.85 1.46
N CYS A 50 18.98 -16.04 2.36
CA CYS A 50 18.43 -14.95 3.15
C CYS A 50 19.52 -14.29 4.00
N PHE A 51 20.32 -15.07 4.68
CA PHE A 51 21.42 -14.57 5.51
C PHE A 51 22.42 -13.76 4.68
N ASP A 52 22.89 -14.30 3.55
CA ASP A 52 23.82 -13.61 2.64
C ASP A 52 23.27 -12.26 2.17
N TYR A 53 21.98 -12.22 1.83
CA TYR A 53 21.33 -10.99 1.38
C TYR A 53 21.29 -9.93 2.48
N PHE A 54 20.84 -10.28 3.68
CA PHE A 54 20.76 -9.31 4.77
C PHE A 54 22.15 -8.91 5.26
N SER A 55 23.13 -9.81 5.29
CA SER A 55 24.52 -9.48 5.62
C SER A 55 25.11 -8.49 4.62
N LEU A 56 24.93 -8.73 3.32
CA LEU A 56 25.39 -7.79 2.30
C LEU A 56 24.72 -6.41 2.42
N CYS A 57 23.44 -6.37 2.78
CA CYS A 57 22.76 -5.09 3.05
C CYS A 57 23.40 -4.36 4.23
N ALA A 58 23.68 -5.08 5.33
CA ALA A 58 24.29 -4.50 6.52
C ALA A 58 25.73 -4.02 6.26
N GLU A 59 26.56 -4.82 5.55
CA GLU A 59 27.92 -4.48 5.19
C GLU A 59 28.04 -3.24 4.31
N ASN A 60 27.07 -3.01 3.43
CA ASN A 60 27.03 -1.90 2.50
C ASN A 60 26.18 -0.71 2.97
N ASP A 61 25.64 -0.73 4.19
CA ASP A 61 24.66 0.27 4.67
C ASP A 61 23.49 0.47 3.68
N MET A 62 22.99 -0.63 3.12
CA MET A 62 21.86 -0.63 2.21
C MET A 62 20.59 -1.09 2.92
N LYS A 63 19.50 -0.38 2.69
CA LYS A 63 18.19 -0.81 3.20
C LYS A 63 17.75 -2.06 2.45
N PRO A 64 17.39 -3.16 3.14
CA PRO A 64 16.88 -4.34 2.46
C PRO A 64 15.53 -4.02 1.80
N THR A 65 15.34 -4.53 0.59
CA THR A 65 14.12 -4.32 -0.18
C THR A 65 13.52 -5.64 -0.64
N PHE A 66 12.21 -5.66 -0.83
CA PHE A 66 11.53 -6.84 -1.35
C PHE A 66 11.99 -7.21 -2.78
N ALA A 67 12.29 -6.20 -3.59
CA ALA A 67 12.86 -6.42 -4.93
C ALA A 67 14.29 -6.97 -4.88
N GLY A 68 15.11 -6.49 -3.93
CA GLY A 68 16.46 -7.00 -3.71
C GLY A 68 16.46 -8.45 -3.24
N LEU A 69 15.54 -8.83 -2.35
CA LEU A 69 15.36 -10.21 -1.93
C LEU A 69 14.96 -11.12 -3.11
N ALA A 70 14.06 -10.66 -3.98
CA ALA A 70 13.69 -11.40 -5.19
C ALA A 70 14.91 -11.62 -6.11
N LEU A 71 15.71 -10.57 -6.31
CA LEU A 71 16.95 -10.64 -7.07
C LEU A 71 17.93 -11.67 -6.44
N ALA A 72 18.06 -11.67 -5.12
CA ALA A 72 18.92 -12.62 -4.40
C ALA A 72 18.50 -14.09 -4.58
N PHE A 73 17.22 -14.35 -4.76
CA PHE A 73 16.69 -15.68 -5.11
C PHE A 73 16.77 -15.99 -6.62
N GLY A 74 17.17 -15.05 -7.46
CA GLY A 74 17.19 -15.21 -8.91
C GLY A 74 15.78 -15.37 -9.52
N ILE A 75 14.81 -14.66 -8.97
CA ILE A 75 13.41 -14.65 -9.41
C ILE A 75 12.88 -13.23 -9.54
N ASP A 76 11.77 -13.07 -10.22
CA ASP A 76 11.07 -11.78 -10.30
C ASP A 76 10.27 -11.47 -9.02
N ARG A 77 10.00 -10.19 -8.81
CA ARG A 77 9.27 -9.70 -7.63
C ARG A 77 7.85 -10.27 -7.53
N ILE A 78 7.19 -10.54 -8.67
CA ILE A 78 5.82 -11.06 -8.71
C ILE A 78 5.82 -12.51 -8.22
N THR A 79 6.79 -13.31 -8.64
CA THR A 79 6.97 -14.69 -8.17
C THR A 79 7.22 -14.74 -6.67
N LEU A 80 8.10 -13.88 -6.14
CA LEU A 80 8.31 -13.78 -4.69
C LEU A 80 7.03 -13.40 -3.94
N TRP A 81 6.27 -12.43 -4.47
CA TRP A 81 5.00 -12.02 -3.90
C TRP A 81 3.98 -13.17 -3.85
N LYS A 82 3.86 -13.93 -4.94
CA LYS A 82 3.00 -15.12 -5.01
C LYS A 82 3.39 -16.16 -3.95
N TRP A 83 4.68 -16.39 -3.73
CA TRP A 83 5.16 -17.33 -2.72
C TRP A 83 4.84 -16.86 -1.29
N CYS A 84 4.94 -15.57 -1.02
CA CYS A 84 4.58 -15.00 0.27
C CYS A 84 3.07 -15.03 0.56
N ASN A 85 2.22 -15.06 -0.47
CA ASN A 85 0.76 -15.02 -0.35
C ASN A 85 0.07 -16.36 -0.65
N ASP A 86 0.82 -17.48 -0.57
CA ASP A 86 0.30 -18.84 -0.75
C ASP A 86 -0.44 -19.08 -2.08
N ALA A 87 -0.06 -18.34 -3.12
CA ALA A 87 -0.61 -18.57 -4.46
C ALA A 87 -0.37 -20.03 -4.92
N PRO A 88 -1.16 -20.57 -5.86
CA PRO A 88 -1.02 -21.95 -6.30
C PRO A 88 0.41 -22.36 -6.70
N ASP A 89 1.17 -21.44 -7.29
CA ASP A 89 2.57 -21.66 -7.69
C ASP A 89 3.49 -21.88 -6.49
N ALA A 90 3.15 -21.33 -5.31
CA ALA A 90 3.91 -21.51 -4.08
C ALA A 90 3.84 -22.93 -3.54
N ARG A 91 2.85 -23.72 -3.94
CA ARG A 91 2.66 -25.11 -3.49
C ARG A 91 3.77 -26.05 -3.95
N LYS A 92 4.56 -25.64 -4.92
CA LYS A 92 5.74 -26.37 -5.39
C LYS A 92 6.89 -26.33 -4.37
N LEU A 93 6.87 -25.37 -3.44
CA LEU A 93 7.85 -25.22 -2.38
C LEU A 93 7.38 -25.94 -1.12
N SER A 94 8.31 -26.50 -0.35
CA SER A 94 7.99 -27.07 0.96
C SER A 94 7.45 -25.99 1.91
N GLY A 95 6.67 -26.41 2.91
CA GLY A 95 6.11 -25.48 3.90
C GLY A 95 7.20 -24.73 4.68
N SER A 96 8.30 -25.41 5.00
CA SER A 96 9.45 -24.82 5.72
C SER A 96 10.15 -23.74 4.88
N VAL A 97 10.38 -23.99 3.59
CA VAL A 97 10.94 -23.00 2.65
C VAL A 97 10.02 -21.80 2.53
N ARG A 98 8.72 -22.00 2.33
CA ARG A 98 7.75 -20.89 2.27
C ARG A 98 7.75 -20.04 3.55
N ASN A 99 7.79 -20.68 4.70
CA ASN A 99 7.85 -19.97 5.99
C ASN A 99 9.14 -19.16 6.14
N THR A 100 10.28 -19.66 5.66
CA THR A 100 11.53 -18.90 5.64
C THR A 100 11.43 -17.67 4.77
N ILE A 101 10.87 -17.79 3.56
CA ILE A 101 10.66 -16.67 2.65
C ILE A 101 9.71 -15.63 3.25
N LYS A 102 8.61 -16.06 3.90
CA LYS A 102 7.69 -15.15 4.61
C LYS A 102 8.40 -14.43 5.75
N LYS A 103 9.19 -15.11 6.56
CA LYS A 103 9.98 -14.48 7.64
C LYS A 103 10.99 -13.47 7.08
N ALA A 104 11.64 -13.74 5.96
CA ALA A 104 12.52 -12.78 5.30
C ALA A 104 11.77 -11.51 4.83
N ARG A 105 10.55 -11.66 4.27
CA ARG A 105 9.68 -10.53 3.97
C ARG A 105 9.32 -9.75 5.24
N ASP A 106 8.92 -10.45 6.30
CA ASP A 106 8.49 -9.81 7.54
C ASP A 106 9.66 -9.05 8.20
N LEU A 107 10.89 -9.54 8.06
CA LEU A 107 12.08 -8.79 8.48
C LEU A 107 12.26 -7.50 7.68
N ILE A 108 12.02 -7.51 6.36
CA ILE A 108 12.06 -6.29 5.54
C ILE A 108 10.98 -5.30 6.01
N ASN A 109 9.78 -5.78 6.34
CA ASN A 109 8.69 -4.96 6.83
C ASN A 109 9.05 -4.31 8.18
N ALA A 110 9.57 -5.08 9.14
CA ALA A 110 10.02 -4.57 10.43
C ALA A 110 11.11 -3.50 10.27
N GLN A 111 12.09 -3.74 9.41
CA GLN A 111 13.12 -2.74 9.09
C GLN A 111 12.53 -1.46 8.48
N MET A 112 11.52 -1.57 7.64
CA MET A 112 10.85 -0.41 7.05
C MET A 112 10.13 0.42 8.13
N GLU A 113 9.45 -0.24 9.06
CA GLU A 113 8.80 0.41 10.21
C GLU A 113 9.84 1.13 11.09
N ASP A 114 10.95 0.48 11.42
CA ASP A 114 12.05 1.07 12.18
C ASP A 114 12.63 2.32 11.48
N PHE A 115 12.86 2.25 10.17
CA PHE A 115 13.34 3.40 9.40
C PHE A 115 12.33 4.55 9.37
N MET A 116 11.03 4.26 9.32
CA MET A 116 9.99 5.28 9.36
C MET A 116 9.91 5.93 10.74
N GLN A 117 9.89 5.15 11.82
CA GLN A 117 9.82 5.64 13.18
C GLN A 117 11.04 6.50 13.56
N ASN A 118 12.22 6.15 13.03
CA ASN A 118 13.46 6.87 13.27
C ASN A 118 13.75 7.99 12.24
N GLY A 119 12.79 8.33 11.37
CA GLY A 119 12.93 9.40 10.39
C GLY A 119 14.02 9.17 9.33
N LYS A 120 14.39 7.90 9.07
CA LYS A 120 15.42 7.51 8.12
C LYS A 120 14.92 7.27 6.70
N ILE A 121 13.63 7.49 6.45
CA ILE A 121 12.98 7.39 5.15
C ILE A 121 12.00 8.56 4.99
N ASN A 122 11.80 8.98 3.75
CA ASN A 122 10.75 9.97 3.47
C ASN A 122 9.38 9.38 3.84
N PRO A 123 8.58 10.03 4.71
CA PRO A 123 7.31 9.48 5.17
C PRO A 123 6.32 9.16 4.03
N VAL A 124 6.26 10.01 3.00
CA VAL A 124 5.36 9.80 1.86
C VAL A 124 5.77 8.55 1.07
N ALA A 125 7.07 8.41 0.78
CA ALA A 125 7.60 7.22 0.11
C ALA A 125 7.40 5.96 0.98
N GLY A 126 7.61 6.07 2.29
CA GLY A 126 7.41 4.98 3.24
C GLY A 126 5.95 4.49 3.24
N ILE A 127 4.98 5.40 3.40
CA ILE A 127 3.55 5.07 3.38
C ILE A 127 3.17 4.41 2.05
N PHE A 128 3.66 4.95 0.92
CA PHE A 128 3.39 4.37 -0.40
C PHE A 128 3.93 2.94 -0.52
N LEU A 129 5.17 2.69 -0.06
CA LEU A 129 5.78 1.36 -0.09
C LEU A 129 5.05 0.38 0.83
N MET A 130 4.64 0.80 2.04
CA MET A 130 3.91 -0.04 2.99
C MET A 130 2.55 -0.44 2.42
N LYS A 131 1.80 0.48 1.83
CA LYS A 131 0.51 0.18 1.19
C LYS A 131 0.65 -0.79 0.02
N ASN A 132 1.64 -0.59 -0.84
CA ASN A 132 1.78 -1.40 -2.06
C ASN A 132 2.48 -2.75 -1.84
N ASN A 133 3.34 -2.87 -0.83
CA ASN A 133 4.17 -4.05 -0.63
C ASN A 133 3.83 -4.86 0.62
N MET A 134 3.17 -4.25 1.61
CA MET A 134 2.98 -4.81 2.95
C MET A 134 1.51 -4.96 3.36
N ASN A 135 0.59 -4.72 2.42
CA ASN A 135 -0.87 -4.80 2.65
C ASN A 135 -1.41 -3.85 3.75
N TYR A 136 -0.72 -2.74 4.01
CA TYR A 136 -1.27 -1.69 4.87
C TYR A 136 -2.38 -0.97 4.11
N THR A 137 -3.55 -0.87 4.71
CA THR A 137 -4.71 -0.19 4.12
C THR A 137 -5.14 0.97 5.01
N ASP A 138 -5.55 2.09 4.37
CA ASP A 138 -6.24 3.13 5.11
C ASP A 138 -7.65 2.60 5.45
N GLN A 139 -7.97 2.54 6.71
CA GLN A 139 -9.35 2.33 7.13
C GLN A 139 -10.06 3.69 7.01
N GLN A 140 -10.68 3.96 5.87
CA GLN A 140 -11.65 5.03 5.77
C GLN A 140 -13.02 4.44 6.10
N GLU A 141 -13.56 4.83 7.23
CA GLU A 141 -14.97 4.63 7.51
C GLU A 141 -15.76 5.62 6.61
N VAL A 142 -16.13 5.16 5.43
CA VAL A 142 -17.05 5.92 4.59
C VAL A 142 -18.44 5.75 5.20
N VAL A 143 -18.81 6.64 6.11
CA VAL A 143 -20.20 6.78 6.53
C VAL A 143 -20.97 7.31 5.33
N LEU A 144 -21.49 6.39 4.52
CA LEU A 144 -22.49 6.73 3.52
C LEU A 144 -23.74 7.18 4.28
N LYS A 145 -23.82 8.48 4.60
CA LYS A 145 -25.12 9.08 4.89
C LYS A 145 -25.92 8.94 3.59
N PRO A 146 -27.08 8.25 3.61
CA PRO A 146 -27.93 8.27 2.44
C PRO A 146 -28.24 9.73 2.15
N ASP A 147 -27.64 10.26 1.10
CA ASP A 147 -28.00 11.54 0.56
C ASP A 147 -29.40 11.34 -0.01
N ASN A 148 -30.42 11.79 0.71
CA ASN A 148 -31.78 11.72 0.25
C ASN A 148 -32.06 13.02 -0.53
N PRO A 149 -31.75 13.07 -1.84
CA PRO A 149 -31.87 14.27 -2.64
C PRO A 149 -33.33 14.74 -2.75
N LEU A 150 -34.27 13.91 -2.34
CA LEU A 150 -35.71 14.21 -2.34
C LEU A 150 -36.24 14.62 -0.96
N GLY A 151 -35.34 14.76 0.03
CA GLY A 151 -35.75 15.05 1.41
C GLY A 151 -36.40 13.83 2.10
N GLU A 152 -36.87 14.01 3.34
CA GLU A 152 -37.70 13.00 4.00
C GLU A 152 -38.94 12.75 3.16
N ARG A 153 -39.30 11.47 2.98
CA ARG A 153 -40.57 11.14 2.32
C ARG A 153 -41.65 11.93 2.98
N ALA A 154 -42.21 12.91 2.26
CA ALA A 154 -43.31 13.68 2.78
C ALA A 154 -44.45 12.73 3.13
N ASP A 155 -44.92 12.82 4.36
CA ASP A 155 -46.06 12.02 4.85
C ASP A 155 -47.23 12.23 3.88
N PRO A 156 -47.75 11.14 3.25
CA PRO A 156 -48.81 11.26 2.27
C PRO A 156 -50.07 12.01 2.80
N GLU A 157 -50.32 11.90 4.12
CA GLU A 157 -51.44 12.62 4.74
C GLU A 157 -51.17 14.12 4.84
N LYS A 158 -49.95 14.54 5.17
CA LYS A 158 -49.58 15.96 5.20
C LYS A 158 -49.59 16.57 3.81
N LEU A 159 -49.16 15.84 2.78
CA LEU A 159 -49.28 16.29 1.39
C LEU A 159 -50.76 16.44 1.01
N ARG A 160 -51.60 15.48 1.35
CA ARG A 160 -53.05 15.53 1.07
C ARG A 160 -53.71 16.72 1.75
N GLN A 161 -53.39 16.99 3.02
CA GLN A 161 -53.92 18.14 3.75
C GLN A 161 -53.51 19.46 3.11
N LYS A 162 -52.23 19.58 2.75
CA LYS A 162 -51.73 20.80 2.07
C LYS A 162 -52.41 21.02 0.74
N TYR A 163 -52.61 19.98 -0.08
CA TYR A 163 -53.35 20.07 -1.33
C TYR A 163 -54.82 20.46 -1.10
N LEU A 164 -55.49 19.96 -0.11
CA LEU A 164 -56.84 20.31 0.23
C LEU A 164 -56.97 21.75 0.72
N GLU A 165 -55.98 22.27 1.45
CA GLU A 165 -55.94 23.67 1.87
C GLU A 165 -55.72 24.62 0.69
N ASP A 166 -54.76 24.27 -0.21
CA ASP A 166 -54.45 25.03 -1.40
C ASP A 166 -55.66 25.10 -2.35
N VAL A 167 -56.42 23.99 -2.51
CA VAL A 167 -57.63 23.94 -3.34
C VAL A 167 -58.76 24.78 -2.73
N ARG A 168 -58.95 24.72 -1.40
CA ARG A 168 -59.94 25.57 -0.71
C ARG A 168 -59.61 27.06 -0.81
N GLY A 169 -58.32 27.40 -0.75
CA GLY A 169 -57.85 28.79 -0.89
C GLY A 169 -58.01 29.34 -2.32
N SER A 170 -58.00 28.47 -3.34
CA SER A 170 -58.09 28.87 -4.75
C SER A 170 -59.52 28.96 -5.33
N GLY A 171 -60.53 28.57 -4.55
CA GLY A 171 -61.94 28.59 -5.01
C GLY A 171 -62.26 27.52 -6.07
N ALA A 172 -61.40 26.54 -6.27
CA ALA A 172 -61.64 25.45 -7.21
C ALA A 172 -62.57 24.38 -6.63
N THR A 173 -63.54 23.92 -7.42
CA THR A 173 -64.46 22.84 -7.04
C THR A 173 -63.78 21.48 -7.24
N ILE A 174 -63.73 20.69 -6.18
CA ILE A 174 -63.22 19.33 -6.28
C ILE A 174 -64.29 18.46 -6.94
N ILE A 175 -63.97 17.87 -8.09
CA ILE A 175 -64.79 16.85 -8.72
C ILE A 175 -64.29 15.50 -8.26
N ASP A 176 -65.04 14.81 -7.39
CA ASP A 176 -64.73 13.43 -7.03
C ASP A 176 -64.94 12.57 -8.28
N ALA A 177 -63.86 11.95 -8.77
CA ALA A 177 -63.96 10.91 -9.77
C ALA A 177 -64.45 9.66 -9.08
N GLU A 178 -65.77 9.38 -9.20
CA GLU A 178 -66.34 8.10 -8.82
C GLU A 178 -65.58 6.99 -9.57
N SER A 179 -65.08 6.03 -8.80
CA SER A 179 -64.50 4.78 -9.29
C SER A 179 -65.63 4.03 -10.01
N GLY A 180 -65.63 4.03 -11.35
CA GLY A 180 -66.43 3.12 -12.14
C GLY A 180 -65.89 1.68 -12.03
N ASP A 181 -66.74 0.74 -11.82
CA ASP A 181 -66.57 -0.72 -11.71
C ASP A 181 -65.74 -1.36 -12.78
#